data_e463844fbb5f07ed522905e63f6b4b80
#
_entry.id   e463844fbb5f07ed522905e63f6b4b80
#
_cell.length_a   1.000
_cell.length_b   1.000
_cell.length_c   1.000
_cell.angle_alpha   90.00
_cell.angle_beta   90.00
_cell.angle_gamma   90.00
#
_symmetry.space_group_name_H-M   'P 1'
#
loop_
_entity.id
_entity.type
_entity.pdbx_description
1 polymer ?
#
loop_
_entity_poly.entity_id
_entity_poly.type
_entity_poly.pdbx_seq_one_letter_code
_entity_poly.pdbx_strand_id
1 'polypeptide(L)'
;MSTKYYSGIRNKKKNAKIGEELSFASKEAYNLLRTNISFAFPDQAGGRVLGVSSACPQEGKSTTAINLAYSLADADNKVLLIDADMRRPSVCFTLELEMSPGLSNMLAGNKDVNINKGKLLEKLDIITSGDIPPNPSELIGSQKMKDFLDDCRKKYDYVIVDLPPVLSVADTLALSKYIDGVVIIVRHNNAKRRDVVETIRQLEFANAKVVGFVYNKIESKGVARYYKPTKYYKKTQ
;
A
#
# COMPACT_ATOMS: atom_id res chain seq x y z
N MET A 1 12.91 -23.96 6.92
CA MET A 1 11.46 -23.63 6.97
C MET A 1 10.99 -22.65 5.89
N SER A 2 11.88 -22.05 5.08
CA SER A 2 11.50 -20.93 4.20
C SER A 2 10.76 -21.28 2.90
N THR A 3 11.16 -22.30 2.16
CA THR A 3 10.71 -22.54 0.77
C THR A 3 9.22 -22.92 0.64
N LYS A 4 8.68 -23.71 1.57
CA LYS A 4 7.25 -24.10 1.55
C LYS A 4 6.30 -22.95 1.93
N TYR A 5 6.72 -22.05 2.82
CA TYR A 5 5.93 -20.89 3.21
C TYR A 5 5.78 -19.92 2.03
N TYR A 6 6.87 -19.64 1.34
CA TYR A 6 6.86 -18.74 0.18
C TYR A 6 6.12 -19.32 -1.04
N SER A 7 6.17 -20.64 -1.27
CA SER A 7 5.41 -21.28 -2.37
C SER A 7 3.88 -21.14 -2.17
N GLY A 8 3.40 -21.24 -0.92
CA GLY A 8 1.97 -21.06 -0.61
C GLY A 8 1.50 -19.60 -0.79
N ILE A 9 2.36 -18.62 -0.52
CA ILE A 9 2.08 -17.19 -0.76
C ILE A 9 2.08 -16.90 -2.25
N ARG A 10 3.06 -17.44 -2.99
CA ARG A 10 3.20 -17.24 -4.44
C ARG A 10 1.96 -17.72 -5.21
N ASN A 11 1.40 -18.89 -4.87
CA ASN A 11 0.22 -19.43 -5.56
C ASN A 11 -1.08 -18.66 -5.24
N LYS A 12 -1.25 -18.12 -4.02
CA LYS A 12 -2.44 -17.34 -3.66
C LYS A 12 -2.46 -15.93 -4.22
N LYS A 13 -1.30 -15.34 -4.54
CA LYS A 13 -1.19 -13.94 -4.97
C LYS A 13 -1.14 -13.75 -6.48
N LYS A 14 -0.82 -14.79 -7.26
CA LYS A 14 -0.93 -14.79 -8.73
C LYS A 14 -2.33 -14.45 -9.27
N ASN A 15 -3.36 -14.49 -8.42
CA ASN A 15 -4.76 -14.20 -8.79
C ASN A 15 -5.21 -12.78 -8.42
N ALA A 16 -4.33 -11.92 -7.91
CA ALA A 16 -4.66 -10.52 -7.64
C ALA A 16 -4.70 -9.74 -8.96
N LYS A 17 -5.84 -9.19 -9.31
CA LYS A 17 -5.97 -8.31 -10.47
C LYS A 17 -5.37 -6.95 -10.17
N ILE A 18 -4.49 -6.47 -11.04
CA ILE A 18 -3.75 -5.22 -10.88
C ILE A 18 -3.97 -4.33 -12.10
N GLY A 19 -4.21 -3.05 -11.85
CA GLY A 19 -4.25 -2.01 -12.87
C GLY A 19 -5.27 -2.31 -13.96
N GLU A 20 -4.80 -2.56 -15.19
CA GLU A 20 -5.67 -2.79 -16.34
C GLU A 20 -6.54 -4.05 -16.23
N GLU A 21 -6.11 -5.05 -15.48
CA GLU A 21 -6.90 -6.28 -15.25
C GLU A 21 -8.12 -6.07 -14.35
N LEU A 22 -8.23 -4.91 -13.71
CA LEU A 22 -9.37 -4.58 -12.87
C LEU A 22 -10.65 -4.44 -13.69
N SER A 23 -11.79 -4.84 -13.09
CA SER A 23 -13.10 -4.50 -13.65
C SER A 23 -13.30 -2.99 -13.66
N PHE A 24 -14.17 -2.49 -14.54
CA PHE A 24 -14.56 -1.09 -14.60
C PHE A 24 -14.95 -0.55 -13.19
N ALA A 25 -15.81 -1.27 -12.47
CA ALA A 25 -16.24 -0.87 -11.13
C ALA A 25 -15.08 -0.77 -10.13
N SER A 26 -14.08 -1.65 -10.26
CA SER A 26 -12.90 -1.59 -9.40
C SER A 26 -11.98 -0.42 -9.77
N LYS A 27 -11.81 -0.13 -11.07
CA LYS A 27 -11.05 1.05 -11.53
C LYS A 27 -11.68 2.33 -10.99
N GLU A 28 -13.01 2.47 -11.12
CA GLU A 28 -13.74 3.63 -10.59
C GLU A 28 -13.63 3.76 -9.07
N ALA A 29 -13.63 2.65 -8.33
CA ALA A 29 -13.42 2.69 -6.88
C ALA A 29 -12.02 3.20 -6.51
N TYR A 30 -10.97 2.83 -7.24
CA TYR A 30 -9.62 3.37 -7.03
C TYR A 30 -9.50 4.83 -7.49
N ASN A 31 -10.17 5.24 -8.56
CA ASN A 31 -10.26 6.64 -8.99
C ASN A 31 -10.90 7.51 -7.90
N LEU A 32 -12.01 7.02 -7.30
CA LEU A 32 -12.65 7.71 -6.18
C LEU A 32 -11.74 7.77 -4.94
N LEU A 33 -11.06 6.67 -4.61
CA LEU A 33 -10.09 6.63 -3.50
C LEU A 33 -8.98 7.65 -3.70
N ARG A 34 -8.38 7.71 -4.90
CA ARG A 34 -7.38 8.71 -5.28
C ARG A 34 -7.88 10.13 -5.08
N THR A 35 -9.09 10.42 -5.57
CA THR A 35 -9.73 11.73 -5.43
C THR A 35 -9.94 12.09 -3.96
N ASN A 36 -10.42 11.17 -3.13
CA ASN A 36 -10.60 11.40 -1.70
C ASN A 36 -9.26 11.66 -0.99
N ILE A 37 -8.19 10.96 -1.39
CA ILE A 37 -6.84 11.20 -0.86
C ILE A 37 -6.35 12.60 -1.23
N SER A 38 -6.57 13.07 -2.45
CA SER A 38 -6.14 14.43 -2.84
C SER A 38 -6.84 15.51 -2.02
N PHE A 39 -8.11 15.34 -1.67
CA PHE A 39 -8.85 16.25 -0.79
C PHE A 39 -8.41 16.19 0.68
N ALA A 40 -7.84 15.08 1.13
CA ALA A 40 -7.35 14.97 2.51
C ALA A 40 -6.08 15.80 2.79
N PHE A 41 -5.40 16.30 1.73
CA PHE A 41 -4.14 17.04 1.79
C PHE A 41 -4.11 18.22 0.80
N PRO A 42 -5.02 19.20 0.90
CA PRO A 42 -5.22 20.22 -0.13
C PRO A 42 -4.00 21.14 -0.32
N ASP A 43 -3.30 21.49 0.75
CA ASP A 43 -2.27 22.56 0.74
C ASP A 43 -0.85 22.05 1.05
N GLN A 44 -0.59 20.75 0.92
CA GLN A 44 0.71 20.20 1.26
C GLN A 44 1.73 20.45 0.15
N ALA A 45 2.78 21.21 0.45
CA ALA A 45 3.94 21.36 -0.43
C ALA A 45 4.79 20.06 -0.41
N GLY A 46 5.24 19.62 -1.58
CA GLY A 46 6.03 18.40 -1.75
C GLY A 46 5.21 17.11 -1.79
N GLY A 47 5.91 15.98 -1.96
CA GLY A 47 5.30 14.67 -2.07
C GLY A 47 4.64 14.18 -0.78
N ARG A 48 3.57 13.42 -0.93
CA ARG A 48 2.77 12.86 0.19
C ARG A 48 3.20 11.43 0.46
N VAL A 49 3.45 11.10 1.72
CA VAL A 49 3.78 9.74 2.16
C VAL A 49 2.58 9.14 2.90
N LEU A 50 1.98 8.12 2.32
CA LEU A 50 0.76 7.48 2.82
C LEU A 50 1.02 6.01 3.16
N GLY A 51 0.75 5.63 4.40
CA GLY A 51 0.71 4.23 4.80
C GLY A 51 -0.60 3.57 4.40
N VAL A 52 -0.53 2.34 3.94
CA VAL A 52 -1.68 1.46 3.73
C VAL A 52 -1.54 0.27 4.67
N SER A 53 -2.46 0.14 5.62
CA SER A 53 -2.45 -0.93 6.62
C SER A 53 -3.84 -1.51 6.84
N SER A 54 -3.97 -2.43 7.80
CA SER A 54 -5.24 -3.05 8.19
C SER A 54 -5.20 -3.42 9.66
N ALA A 55 -6.35 -3.77 10.25
CA ALA A 55 -6.39 -4.29 11.61
C ALA A 55 -5.68 -5.66 11.71
N CYS A 56 -6.03 -6.57 10.80
CA CYS A 56 -5.60 -7.97 10.80
C CYS A 56 -4.99 -8.39 9.46
N PRO A 57 -4.28 -9.53 9.42
CA PRO A 57 -3.76 -10.08 8.16
C PRO A 57 -4.87 -10.44 7.17
N GLN A 58 -4.53 -10.49 5.87
CA GLN A 58 -5.41 -10.93 4.76
C GLN A 58 -6.62 -10.03 4.48
N GLU A 59 -6.61 -8.78 4.91
CA GLU A 59 -7.66 -7.80 4.59
C GLU A 59 -7.51 -7.14 3.21
N GLY A 60 -6.39 -7.39 2.52
CA GLY A 60 -6.13 -6.91 1.15
C GLY A 60 -5.31 -5.62 1.08
N LYS A 61 -4.60 -5.25 2.16
CA LYS A 61 -3.76 -4.06 2.24
C LYS A 61 -2.79 -3.92 1.06
N SER A 62 -1.97 -4.94 0.80
CA SER A 62 -0.94 -4.88 -0.27
C SER A 62 -1.55 -4.80 -1.68
N THR A 63 -2.63 -5.55 -1.94
CA THR A 63 -3.36 -5.44 -3.21
C THR A 63 -3.95 -4.03 -3.38
N THR A 64 -4.44 -3.43 -2.30
CA THR A 64 -4.97 -2.06 -2.33
C THR A 64 -3.83 -1.04 -2.49
N ALA A 65 -2.70 -1.22 -1.82
CA ALA A 65 -1.52 -0.36 -1.97
C ALA A 65 -1.00 -0.34 -3.42
N ILE A 66 -0.86 -1.52 -4.04
CA ILE A 66 -0.43 -1.65 -5.44
C ILE A 66 -1.41 -0.94 -6.39
N ASN A 67 -2.72 -1.21 -6.27
CA ASN A 67 -3.72 -0.63 -7.16
C ASN A 67 -3.93 0.87 -6.93
N LEU A 68 -3.78 1.36 -5.70
CA LEU A 68 -3.78 2.79 -5.40
C LEU A 68 -2.57 3.48 -6.05
N ALA A 69 -1.36 2.91 -5.88
CA ALA A 69 -0.15 3.42 -6.51
C ALA A 69 -0.29 3.44 -8.04
N TYR A 70 -0.84 2.37 -8.62
CA TYR A 70 -1.15 2.30 -10.05
C TYR A 70 -2.12 3.41 -10.47
N SER A 71 -3.26 3.58 -9.79
CA SER A 71 -4.27 4.59 -10.12
C SER A 71 -3.73 6.03 -9.99
N LEU A 72 -2.82 6.27 -9.04
CA LEU A 72 -2.14 7.57 -8.91
C LEU A 72 -1.18 7.82 -10.07
N ALA A 73 -0.39 6.82 -10.46
CA ALA A 73 0.55 6.92 -11.57
C ALA A 73 -0.16 7.05 -12.94
N ASP A 74 -1.27 6.32 -13.13
CA ASP A 74 -2.14 6.40 -14.30
C ASP A 74 -2.75 7.81 -14.49
N ALA A 75 -2.88 8.57 -13.39
CA ALA A 75 -3.28 9.98 -13.39
C ALA A 75 -2.11 10.96 -13.49
N ASP A 76 -1.01 10.53 -14.08
CA ASP A 76 0.16 11.35 -14.40
C ASP A 76 1.04 11.78 -13.21
N ASN A 77 0.80 11.26 -11.99
CA ASN A 77 1.65 11.53 -10.84
C ASN A 77 2.90 10.64 -10.85
N LYS A 78 4.02 11.16 -10.35
CA LYS A 78 5.21 10.35 -10.03
C LYS A 78 5.00 9.64 -8.70
N VAL A 79 4.96 8.31 -8.71
CA VAL A 79 4.60 7.49 -7.56
C VAL A 79 5.72 6.52 -7.20
N LEU A 80 6.00 6.40 -5.91
CA LEU A 80 6.83 5.34 -5.35
C LEU A 80 5.96 4.41 -4.49
N LEU A 81 5.97 3.12 -4.80
CA LEU A 81 5.42 2.08 -3.94
C LEU A 81 6.54 1.41 -3.16
N ILE A 82 6.38 1.32 -1.84
CA ILE A 82 7.34 0.69 -0.92
C ILE A 82 6.67 -0.48 -0.20
N ASP A 83 7.21 -1.69 -0.31
CA ASP A 83 6.83 -2.83 0.55
C ASP A 83 7.59 -2.75 1.87
N ALA A 84 6.93 -2.25 2.92
CA ALA A 84 7.48 -2.14 4.26
C ALA A 84 7.00 -3.27 5.21
N ASP A 85 6.20 -4.24 4.73
CA ASP A 85 5.90 -5.47 5.47
C ASP A 85 7.07 -6.46 5.36
N MET A 86 8.20 -6.12 6.00
CA MET A 86 9.41 -6.94 5.98
C MET A 86 9.22 -8.32 6.63
N ARG A 87 8.14 -8.52 7.39
CA ARG A 87 7.84 -9.80 8.05
C ARG A 87 7.12 -10.77 7.13
N ARG A 88 6.24 -10.25 6.27
CA ARG A 88 5.44 -11.02 5.31
C ARG A 88 5.34 -10.29 3.97
N PRO A 89 6.48 -10.10 3.29
CA PRO A 89 6.53 -9.41 2.02
C PRO A 89 5.51 -9.94 1.04
N SER A 90 4.96 -9.06 0.24
CA SER A 90 3.89 -9.49 -0.65
C SER A 90 3.86 -8.78 -2.00
N VAL A 91 4.39 -7.58 -2.09
CA VAL A 91 4.42 -6.81 -3.34
C VAL A 91 5.28 -7.53 -4.38
N CYS A 92 6.48 -8.00 -4.00
CA CYS A 92 7.37 -8.74 -4.88
C CYS A 92 6.70 -10.00 -5.49
N PHE A 93 5.95 -10.77 -4.69
CA PHE A 93 5.25 -11.96 -5.18
C PHE A 93 4.04 -11.64 -6.05
N THR A 94 3.35 -10.53 -5.76
CA THR A 94 2.17 -10.10 -6.52
C THR A 94 2.57 -9.57 -7.90
N LEU A 95 3.71 -8.88 -7.98
CA LEU A 95 4.19 -8.22 -9.20
C LEU A 95 5.32 -9.00 -9.90
N GLU A 96 5.65 -10.20 -9.43
CA GLU A 96 6.72 -11.06 -9.98
C GLU A 96 8.08 -10.34 -10.03
N LEU A 97 8.41 -9.58 -8.97
CA LEU A 97 9.67 -8.87 -8.82
C LEU A 97 10.63 -9.64 -7.89
N GLU A 98 11.92 -9.35 -8.02
CA GLU A 98 12.91 -9.82 -7.05
C GLU A 98 12.68 -9.15 -5.69
N MET A 99 12.73 -9.93 -4.62
CA MET A 99 12.51 -9.44 -3.27
C MET A 99 13.71 -8.64 -2.74
N SER A 100 14.92 -9.10 -3.02
CA SER A 100 16.18 -8.56 -2.51
C SER A 100 17.15 -8.26 -3.69
N PRO A 101 17.99 -7.22 -3.55
CA PRO A 101 18.06 -6.24 -2.46
C PRO A 101 16.90 -5.22 -2.51
N GLY A 102 16.36 -4.87 -1.34
CA GLY A 102 15.22 -3.96 -1.19
C GLY A 102 15.35 -3.01 0.00
N LEU A 103 14.21 -2.58 0.56
CA LEU A 103 14.13 -1.59 1.62
C LEU A 103 14.99 -1.95 2.84
N SER A 104 14.91 -3.18 3.35
CA SER A 104 15.67 -3.62 4.52
C SER A 104 17.18 -3.55 4.28
N ASN A 105 17.63 -3.93 3.09
CA ASN A 105 19.05 -3.87 2.69
C ASN A 105 19.54 -2.42 2.67
N MET A 106 18.74 -1.51 2.11
CA MET A 106 19.04 -0.07 2.08
C MET A 106 19.16 0.50 3.50
N LEU A 107 18.21 0.22 4.37
CA LEU A 107 18.24 0.70 5.75
C LEU A 107 19.40 0.11 6.55
N ALA A 108 19.82 -1.12 6.23
CA ALA A 108 21.03 -1.74 6.78
C ALA A 108 22.33 -1.11 6.27
N GLY A 109 22.27 -0.27 5.23
CA GLY A 109 23.42 0.46 4.67
C GLY A 109 23.96 -0.08 3.36
N ASN A 110 23.28 -1.02 2.72
CA ASN A 110 23.60 -1.44 1.34
C ASN A 110 23.25 -0.30 0.36
N LYS A 111 24.20 0.08 -0.49
CA LYS A 111 24.02 1.13 -1.50
C LYS A 111 23.37 0.60 -2.79
N ASP A 112 23.46 -0.68 -3.06
CA ASP A 112 22.98 -1.34 -4.27
C ASP A 112 21.55 -1.86 -4.06
N VAL A 113 20.58 -0.94 -3.93
CA VAL A 113 19.17 -1.29 -3.79
C VAL A 113 18.47 -1.22 -5.13
N ASN A 114 17.69 -2.25 -5.42
CA ASN A 114 16.97 -2.39 -6.66
C ASN A 114 15.67 -1.56 -6.63
N ILE A 115 15.66 -0.40 -7.29
CA ILE A 115 14.44 0.34 -7.55
C ILE A 115 13.90 -0.15 -8.90
N ASN A 116 12.75 -0.81 -8.88
CA ASN A 116 12.07 -1.28 -10.08
C ASN A 116 11.34 -0.10 -10.74
N LYS A 117 12.06 0.61 -11.63
CA LYS A 117 11.55 1.80 -12.31
C LYS A 117 10.64 1.43 -13.48
N GLY A 118 9.44 2.01 -13.52
CA GLY A 118 8.53 1.93 -14.65
C GLY A 118 8.09 0.53 -15.08
N LYS A 119 8.32 -0.51 -14.28
CA LYS A 119 8.03 -1.90 -14.67
C LYS A 119 6.54 -2.21 -14.82
N LEU A 120 5.69 -1.58 -14.01
CA LEU A 120 4.25 -1.76 -14.06
C LEU A 120 3.56 -0.63 -14.83
N LEU A 121 4.05 0.60 -14.66
CA LEU A 121 3.61 1.80 -15.35
C LEU A 121 4.76 2.81 -15.30
N GLU A 122 4.97 3.61 -16.36
CA GLU A 122 6.13 4.49 -16.56
C GLU A 122 6.43 5.39 -15.33
N LYS A 123 5.38 5.95 -14.71
CA LYS A 123 5.52 6.85 -13.55
C LYS A 123 5.41 6.14 -12.19
N LEU A 124 5.45 4.81 -12.16
CA LEU A 124 5.39 4.00 -10.94
C LEU A 124 6.72 3.28 -10.71
N ASP A 125 7.45 3.75 -9.71
CA ASP A 125 8.64 3.07 -9.20
C ASP A 125 8.27 2.20 -7.99
N ILE A 126 8.99 1.07 -7.81
CA ILE A 126 8.67 0.10 -6.76
C ILE A 126 9.95 -0.30 -6.03
N ILE A 127 9.92 -0.24 -4.70
CA ILE A 127 10.94 -0.81 -3.82
C ILE A 127 10.32 -1.99 -3.08
N THR A 128 10.91 -3.17 -3.26
CA THR A 128 10.52 -4.40 -2.55
C THR A 128 11.07 -4.39 -1.12
N SER A 129 10.59 -5.30 -0.27
CA SER A 129 10.97 -5.31 1.16
C SER A 129 12.45 -5.59 1.42
N GLY A 130 13.12 -6.31 0.53
CA GLY A 130 14.47 -6.82 0.77
C GLY A 130 14.49 -8.08 1.62
N ASP A 131 15.68 -8.42 2.14
CA ASP A 131 15.86 -9.55 3.04
C ASP A 131 15.09 -9.34 4.36
N ILE A 132 14.62 -10.43 4.96
CA ILE A 132 13.89 -10.36 6.23
C ILE A 132 14.89 -10.07 7.35
N PRO A 133 14.87 -8.87 7.97
CA PRO A 133 15.79 -8.53 9.02
C PRO A 133 15.37 -9.12 10.37
N PRO A 134 16.28 -9.26 11.34
CA PRO A 134 15.94 -9.72 12.69
C PRO A 134 15.12 -8.69 13.48
N ASN A 135 15.23 -7.40 13.16
CA ASN A 135 14.66 -6.28 13.90
C ASN A 135 13.88 -5.30 12.98
N PRO A 136 12.79 -5.72 12.31
CA PRO A 136 12.06 -4.90 11.36
C PRO A 136 11.56 -3.56 11.93
N SER A 137 11.00 -3.58 13.16
CA SER A 137 10.43 -2.38 13.81
C SER A 137 11.47 -1.29 14.05
N GLU A 138 12.71 -1.68 14.42
CA GLU A 138 13.82 -0.74 14.64
C GLU A 138 14.27 -0.10 13.33
N LEU A 139 14.40 -0.91 12.27
CA LEU A 139 14.76 -0.41 10.94
C LEU A 139 13.74 0.59 10.40
N ILE A 140 12.44 0.23 10.46
CA ILE A 140 11.34 1.09 9.99
C ILE A 140 11.22 2.36 10.84
N GLY A 141 11.46 2.29 12.15
CA GLY A 141 11.43 3.44 13.06
C GLY A 141 12.73 4.25 13.09
N SER A 142 13.73 3.92 12.28
CA SER A 142 15.06 4.52 12.31
C SER A 142 15.12 5.92 11.68
N GLN A 143 16.15 6.70 12.03
CA GLN A 143 16.45 7.98 11.38
C GLN A 143 16.74 7.81 9.89
N LYS A 144 17.38 6.70 9.47
CA LYS A 144 17.62 6.39 8.06
C LYS A 144 16.32 6.26 7.26
N MET A 145 15.28 5.65 7.84
CA MET A 145 13.96 5.56 7.20
C MET A 145 13.32 6.94 7.05
N LYS A 146 13.43 7.80 8.07
CA LYS A 146 12.98 9.19 8.00
C LYS A 146 13.67 9.95 6.88
N ASP A 147 15.00 9.93 6.86
CA ASP A 147 15.81 10.65 5.86
C ASP A 147 15.48 10.15 4.44
N PHE A 148 15.31 8.84 4.28
CA PHE A 148 14.89 8.25 3.01
C PHE A 148 13.51 8.74 2.55
N LEU A 149 12.50 8.77 3.45
CA LEU A 149 11.17 9.29 3.12
C LEU A 149 11.20 10.79 2.80
N ASP A 150 12.01 11.57 3.52
CA ASP A 150 12.20 13.01 3.26
C ASP A 150 12.83 13.25 1.87
N ASP A 151 13.75 12.40 1.44
CA ASP A 151 14.30 12.44 0.08
C ASP A 151 13.31 11.97 -0.99
N CYS A 152 12.46 10.99 -0.68
CA CYS A 152 11.39 10.57 -1.56
C CYS A 152 10.36 11.68 -1.82
N ARG A 153 9.99 12.47 -0.77
CA ARG A 153 9.08 13.61 -0.89
C ARG A 153 9.55 14.67 -1.89
N LYS A 154 10.85 14.78 -2.14
CA LYS A 154 11.43 15.72 -3.10
C LYS A 154 11.33 15.24 -4.55
N LYS A 155 11.13 13.92 -4.77
CA LYS A 155 11.23 13.26 -6.09
C LYS A 155 9.90 12.74 -6.60
N TYR A 156 8.96 12.40 -5.70
CA TYR A 156 7.68 11.79 -6.00
C TYR A 156 6.53 12.63 -5.50
N ASP A 157 5.42 12.65 -6.23
CA ASP A 157 4.19 13.32 -5.83
C ASP A 157 3.49 12.50 -4.72
N TYR A 158 3.60 11.17 -4.80
CA TYR A 158 3.08 10.23 -3.80
C TYR A 158 4.07 9.12 -3.50
N VAL A 159 4.20 8.80 -2.22
CA VAL A 159 4.90 7.61 -1.72
C VAL A 159 3.88 6.75 -0.98
N ILE A 160 3.56 5.60 -1.54
CA ILE A 160 2.61 4.64 -0.96
C ILE A 160 3.42 3.56 -0.24
N VAL A 161 3.18 3.39 1.06
CA VAL A 161 3.91 2.43 1.89
C VAL A 161 2.96 1.30 2.32
N ASP A 162 3.18 0.09 1.80
CA ASP A 162 2.46 -1.12 2.26
C ASP A 162 3.01 -1.55 3.62
N LEU A 163 2.18 -1.48 4.64
CA LEU A 163 2.54 -1.70 6.04
C LEU A 163 1.95 -3.01 6.58
N PRO A 164 2.58 -3.66 7.56
CA PRO A 164 1.97 -4.79 8.25
C PRO A 164 0.71 -4.39 9.01
N PRO A 165 -0.15 -5.36 9.40
CA PRO A 165 -1.36 -5.06 10.17
C PRO A 165 -1.05 -4.46 11.55
N VAL A 166 -1.78 -3.41 11.92
CA VAL A 166 -1.54 -2.62 13.15
C VAL A 166 -1.61 -3.48 14.42
N LEU A 167 -2.58 -4.39 14.50
CA LEU A 167 -2.76 -5.24 15.69
C LEU A 167 -1.79 -6.42 15.77
N SER A 168 -0.96 -6.62 14.74
CA SER A 168 -0.04 -7.76 14.71
C SER A 168 1.37 -7.42 15.19
N VAL A 169 1.85 -6.20 14.89
CA VAL A 169 3.23 -5.77 15.12
C VAL A 169 3.33 -4.25 15.23
N ALA A 170 4.38 -3.76 15.90
CA ALA A 170 4.58 -2.34 16.15
C ALA A 170 5.10 -1.53 14.93
N ASP A 171 5.43 -2.18 13.82
CA ASP A 171 6.12 -1.59 12.67
C ASP A 171 5.32 -0.39 12.09
N THR A 172 3.99 -0.54 11.94
CA THR A 172 3.11 0.53 11.45
C THR A 172 3.11 1.74 12.39
N LEU A 173 3.09 1.50 13.71
CA LEU A 173 3.12 2.57 14.71
C LEU A 173 4.50 3.25 14.72
N ALA A 174 5.59 2.48 14.57
CA ALA A 174 6.94 3.05 14.51
C ALA A 174 7.15 3.97 13.31
N LEU A 175 6.53 3.65 12.15
CA LEU A 175 6.61 4.48 10.94
C LEU A 175 5.65 5.67 10.96
N SER A 176 4.54 5.59 11.68
CA SER A 176 3.44 6.57 11.60
C SER A 176 3.86 8.00 11.85
N LYS A 177 4.90 8.24 12.66
CA LYS A 177 5.49 9.55 12.94
C LYS A 177 6.22 10.20 11.75
N TYR A 178 6.50 9.45 10.68
CA TYR A 178 7.26 9.92 9.51
C TYR A 178 6.40 10.06 8.25
N ILE A 179 5.13 9.64 8.32
CA ILE A 179 4.19 9.65 7.20
C ILE A 179 3.04 10.65 7.45
N ASP A 180 2.38 11.09 6.39
CA ASP A 180 1.32 12.11 6.46
C ASP A 180 -0.01 11.55 6.92
N GLY A 181 -0.19 10.23 6.80
CA GLY A 181 -1.35 9.54 7.31
C GLY A 181 -1.44 8.08 6.87
N VAL A 182 -2.40 7.38 7.44
CA VAL A 182 -2.63 5.95 7.21
C VAL A 182 -4.05 5.73 6.69
N VAL A 183 -4.15 4.96 5.60
CA VAL A 183 -5.41 4.42 5.07
C VAL A 183 -5.60 3.02 5.61
N ILE A 184 -6.73 2.75 6.25
CA ILE A 184 -7.02 1.46 6.87
C ILE A 184 -7.93 0.63 5.98
N ILE A 185 -7.47 -0.56 5.62
CA ILE A 185 -8.23 -1.52 4.83
C ILE A 185 -9.07 -2.38 5.76
N VAL A 186 -10.37 -2.44 5.48
CA VAL A 186 -11.36 -3.20 6.25
C VAL A 186 -12.02 -4.20 5.30
N ARG A 187 -11.80 -5.49 5.51
CA ARG A 187 -12.37 -6.54 4.65
C ARG A 187 -13.80 -6.87 5.06
N HIS A 188 -14.73 -6.82 4.09
CA HIS A 188 -16.10 -7.27 4.26
C HIS A 188 -16.18 -8.70 4.81
N ASN A 189 -17.06 -8.95 5.77
CA ASN A 189 -17.29 -10.24 6.43
C ASN A 189 -16.06 -10.88 7.09
N ASN A 190 -14.98 -10.11 7.35
CA ASN A 190 -13.79 -10.62 8.03
C ASN A 190 -13.37 -9.73 9.21
N ALA A 191 -13.32 -8.41 9.00
CA ALA A 191 -12.93 -7.47 10.03
C ALA A 191 -13.99 -7.40 11.13
N LYS A 192 -13.58 -7.54 12.38
CA LYS A 192 -14.46 -7.37 13.54
C LYS A 192 -14.45 -5.90 13.96
N ARG A 193 -15.62 -5.35 14.31
CA ARG A 193 -15.73 -3.96 14.77
C ARG A 193 -14.74 -3.62 15.90
N ARG A 194 -14.58 -4.54 16.86
CA ARG A 194 -13.63 -4.36 17.99
C ARG A 194 -12.19 -4.17 17.51
N ASP A 195 -11.77 -4.92 16.47
CA ASP A 195 -10.40 -4.89 15.96
C ASP A 195 -10.15 -3.58 15.21
N VAL A 196 -11.15 -3.05 14.49
CA VAL A 196 -11.08 -1.73 13.85
C VAL A 196 -10.99 -0.61 14.89
N VAL A 197 -11.82 -0.66 15.94
CA VAL A 197 -11.79 0.32 17.04
C VAL A 197 -10.43 0.30 17.75
N GLU A 198 -9.89 -0.88 18.04
CA GLU A 198 -8.59 -1.01 18.68
C GLU A 198 -7.45 -0.49 17.77
N THR A 199 -7.55 -0.74 16.46
CA THR A 199 -6.61 -0.19 15.47
C THR A 199 -6.59 1.34 15.51
N ILE A 200 -7.76 1.98 15.55
CA ILE A 200 -7.87 3.44 15.64
C ILE A 200 -7.21 3.93 16.93
N ARG A 201 -7.51 3.32 18.07
CA ARG A 201 -6.92 3.70 19.37
C ARG A 201 -5.40 3.63 19.37
N GLN A 202 -4.82 2.56 18.81
CA GLN A 202 -3.36 2.42 18.72
C GLN A 202 -2.73 3.48 17.80
N LEU A 203 -3.37 3.79 16.67
CA LEU A 203 -2.91 4.84 15.77
C LEU A 203 -3.03 6.23 16.41
N GLU A 204 -4.13 6.52 17.08
CA GLU A 204 -4.32 7.77 17.84
C GLU A 204 -3.29 7.93 18.95
N PHE A 205 -3.02 6.86 19.71
CA PHE A 205 -1.98 6.84 20.74
C PHE A 205 -0.58 7.14 20.16
N ALA A 206 -0.30 6.68 18.94
CA ALA A 206 0.92 6.97 18.22
C ALA A 206 0.91 8.35 17.49
N ASN A 207 -0.12 9.18 17.70
CA ASN A 207 -0.36 10.43 16.98
C ASN A 207 -0.38 10.28 15.45
N ALA A 208 -0.78 9.11 14.95
CA ALA A 208 -0.91 8.85 13.53
C ALA A 208 -2.23 9.41 12.98
N LYS A 209 -2.17 10.17 11.89
CA LYS A 209 -3.37 10.64 11.18
C LYS A 209 -4.02 9.47 10.43
N VAL A 210 -5.22 9.06 10.82
CA VAL A 210 -6.05 8.14 10.03
C VAL A 210 -6.74 8.96 8.93
N VAL A 211 -6.38 8.72 7.67
CA VAL A 211 -6.93 9.42 6.50
C VAL A 211 -8.35 8.95 6.20
N GLY A 212 -8.59 7.65 6.39
CA GLY A 212 -9.89 7.04 6.14
C GLY A 212 -9.82 5.53 6.04
N PHE A 213 -10.94 4.95 5.61
CA PHE A 213 -11.11 3.51 5.50
C PHE A 213 -11.44 3.11 4.07
N VAL A 214 -10.88 1.98 3.62
CA VAL A 214 -11.25 1.30 2.37
C VAL A 214 -11.97 0.01 2.72
N TYR A 215 -13.27 -0.05 2.38
CA TYR A 215 -14.05 -1.25 2.58
C TYR A 215 -13.85 -2.19 1.40
N ASN A 216 -13.13 -3.28 1.63
CA ASN A 216 -12.61 -4.18 0.60
C ASN A 216 -13.42 -5.48 0.48
N LYS A 217 -13.41 -6.10 -0.71
CA LYS A 217 -14.08 -7.37 -1.02
C LYS A 217 -15.58 -7.37 -0.75
N ILE A 218 -16.27 -6.29 -1.09
CA ILE A 218 -17.73 -6.22 -1.05
C ILE A 218 -18.27 -7.11 -2.17
N GLU A 219 -19.22 -8.00 -1.84
CA GLU A 219 -19.90 -8.83 -2.84
C GLU A 219 -20.75 -7.94 -3.79
N SER A 220 -20.65 -8.21 -5.10
CA SER A 220 -21.18 -7.35 -6.17
C SER A 220 -22.69 -7.08 -6.15
N LYS A 221 -23.47 -7.86 -5.41
CA LYS A 221 -24.92 -7.66 -5.28
C LYS A 221 -25.32 -6.29 -4.71
N GLY A 222 -24.46 -5.66 -3.92
CA GLY A 222 -24.68 -4.31 -3.37
C GLY A 222 -24.10 -3.18 -4.22
N VAL A 223 -22.97 -3.42 -4.89
CA VAL A 223 -22.20 -2.41 -5.65
C VAL A 223 -22.84 -2.13 -7.03
N ALA A 224 -23.46 -3.12 -7.66
CA ALA A 224 -24.13 -2.98 -8.95
C ALA A 224 -25.28 -1.92 -8.95
N ARG A 225 -25.74 -1.51 -7.77
CA ARG A 225 -26.77 -0.47 -7.64
C ARG A 225 -26.22 0.94 -7.86
N TYR A 226 -24.92 1.15 -7.57
CA TYR A 226 -24.25 2.46 -7.66
C TYR A 226 -23.43 2.64 -8.94
N TYR A 227 -22.98 1.55 -9.57
CA TYR A 227 -22.09 1.57 -10.75
C TYR A 227 -22.69 0.84 -11.94
N LYS A 228 -23.97 1.11 -12.30
CA LYS A 228 -24.45 0.71 -13.62
C LYS A 228 -23.78 1.60 -14.65
N PRO A 229 -23.02 1.04 -15.64
CA PRO A 229 -22.50 1.86 -16.75
C PRO A 229 -23.70 2.52 -17.43
N THR A 230 -23.82 3.82 -17.33
CA THR A 230 -24.78 4.57 -18.13
C THR A 230 -24.42 4.37 -19.60
N LYS A 231 -25.42 4.27 -20.48
CA LYS A 231 -25.28 4.01 -21.94
C LYS A 231 -24.31 4.96 -22.68
N TYR A 232 -23.83 6.02 -22.02
CA TYR A 232 -22.89 7.00 -22.56
C TYR A 232 -21.48 6.46 -22.84
N TYR A 233 -21.02 5.43 -22.12
CA TYR A 233 -19.66 4.87 -22.30
C TYR A 233 -19.55 3.74 -23.35
N LYS A 234 -20.64 3.41 -24.07
CA LYS A 234 -20.66 2.36 -25.10
C LYS A 234 -20.34 2.86 -26.52
N LYS A 235 -19.90 4.10 -26.73
CA LYS A 235 -19.73 4.70 -28.06
C LYS A 235 -18.31 5.11 -28.42
N THR A 236 -17.27 4.54 -27.79
CA THR A 236 -15.88 4.74 -28.22
C THR A 236 -15.10 3.43 -28.04
N GLN A 237 -15.38 2.50 -28.91
CA GLN A 237 -14.48 1.45 -29.39
C GLN A 237 -14.73 1.24 -30.87
#